data_1257a049aa92da2a755d70e826b2aab8
#
_entry.id   1257a049aa92da2a755d70e826b2aab8
#
_cell.length_a   1.000
_cell.length_b   1.000
_cell.length_c   1.000
_cell.angle_alpha   90.00
_cell.angle_beta   90.00
_cell.angle_gamma   90.00
#
_symmetry.space_group_name_H-M   'P 1'
#
loop_
_entity.id
_entity.type
_entity.pdbx_description
1 polymer ?
#
loop_
_entity_poly.entity_id
_entity_poly.type
_entity_poly.pdbx_seq_one_letter_code
_entity_poly.pdbx_strand_id
1 'polypeptide(L)'
;RFGVRQRENLSRKGETPHIIVMSATPIPRSLAIILYGDLDISIVDEKPADRLPVKNCVVDDSYRTKAYKFISDEIKKGHQAYIICAMAEESDNDSNLENVVDFSNKLKEAMPETRIEYLHGKMKPAEKNRIMDEFAKRNTDILVSTTVVEVGINVPNATVMMVINAERFGLAGLHQLRGRVGRGKEQSYCIFESNTKNKVTKE
;
A
#
# COMPACT_ATOMS: atom_id res chain seq x y z
N ARG A 1 0.42 -10.08 -11.30
CA ARG A 1 1.68 -10.87 -11.50
C ARG A 1 1.43 -11.88 -12.60
N PHE A 2 2.26 -11.87 -13.64
CA PHE A 2 2.19 -12.86 -14.70
C PHE A 2 2.82 -14.18 -14.24
N GLY A 3 2.09 -15.28 -14.41
CA GLY A 3 2.64 -16.63 -14.19
C GLY A 3 3.67 -17.00 -15.27
N VAL A 4 4.47 -18.05 -15.01
CA VAL A 4 5.54 -18.48 -15.91
C VAL A 4 5.00 -18.74 -17.33
N ARG A 5 3.90 -19.50 -17.47
CA ARG A 5 3.25 -19.79 -18.77
C ARG A 5 2.79 -18.53 -19.52
N GLN A 6 2.33 -17.50 -18.81
CA GLN A 6 1.91 -16.25 -19.45
C GLN A 6 3.11 -15.46 -19.98
N ARG A 7 4.23 -15.49 -19.28
CA ARG A 7 5.49 -14.87 -19.73
C ARG A 7 6.03 -15.57 -20.97
N GLU A 8 6.06 -16.90 -20.97
CA GLU A 8 6.47 -17.71 -22.14
C GLU A 8 5.57 -17.45 -23.34
N ASN A 9 4.25 -17.35 -23.14
CA ASN A 9 3.32 -17.03 -24.22
C ASN A 9 3.50 -15.62 -24.77
N LEU A 10 3.90 -14.66 -23.94
CA LEU A 10 4.21 -13.30 -24.37
C LEU A 10 5.50 -13.25 -25.17
N SER A 11 6.54 -13.98 -24.75
CA SER A 11 7.83 -14.03 -25.47
C SER A 11 7.71 -14.71 -26.84
N ARG A 12 6.70 -15.54 -27.07
CA ARG A 12 6.41 -16.21 -28.35
C ARG A 12 5.53 -15.37 -29.30
N LYS A 13 5.05 -14.19 -28.90
CA LYS A 13 4.20 -13.32 -29.70
C LYS A 13 5.01 -12.34 -30.59
N GLY A 14 5.93 -12.85 -31.35
CA GLY A 14 6.72 -12.06 -32.29
C GLY A 14 8.04 -12.72 -32.61
N GLU A 15 8.69 -12.34 -33.69
CA GLU A 15 9.94 -12.95 -34.11
C GLU A 15 11.10 -12.56 -33.15
N THR A 16 11.10 -11.36 -32.55
CA THR A 16 12.12 -10.89 -31.57
C THR A 16 11.55 -9.82 -30.65
N PRO A 17 10.70 -10.18 -29.69
CA PRO A 17 10.14 -9.18 -28.78
C PRO A 17 11.20 -8.66 -27.81
N HIS A 18 11.25 -7.34 -27.59
CA HIS A 18 12.02 -6.74 -26.50
C HIS A 18 11.31 -7.04 -25.17
N ILE A 19 12.01 -7.66 -24.20
CA ILE A 19 11.44 -8.09 -22.93
C ILE A 19 12.10 -7.29 -21.80
N ILE A 20 11.29 -6.61 -21.00
CA ILE A 20 11.71 -5.95 -19.76
C ILE A 20 10.94 -6.58 -18.60
N VAL A 21 11.67 -7.10 -17.62
CA VAL A 21 11.09 -7.62 -16.37
C VAL A 21 11.45 -6.68 -15.23
N MET A 22 10.44 -6.15 -14.55
CA MET A 22 10.65 -5.22 -13.43
C MET A 22 10.08 -5.80 -12.14
N SER A 23 10.81 -5.64 -11.04
CA SER A 23 10.37 -6.01 -9.70
C SER A 23 10.74 -4.89 -8.72
N ALA A 24 9.78 -4.57 -7.83
CA ALA A 24 10.04 -3.64 -6.73
C ALA A 24 10.68 -4.32 -5.50
N THR A 25 10.72 -5.67 -5.49
CA THR A 25 11.37 -6.44 -4.43
C THR A 25 12.83 -6.74 -4.85
N PRO A 26 13.81 -6.56 -3.96
CA PRO A 26 15.19 -6.92 -4.26
C PRO A 26 15.27 -8.42 -4.54
N ILE A 27 15.76 -8.75 -5.73
CA ILE A 27 16.03 -10.14 -6.13
C ILE A 27 17.55 -10.29 -6.12
N PRO A 28 18.11 -11.24 -5.33
CA PRO A 28 19.54 -11.50 -5.36
C PRO A 28 20.01 -11.76 -6.81
N ARG A 29 21.15 -11.20 -7.19
CA ARG A 29 21.68 -11.28 -8.57
C ARG A 29 21.76 -12.72 -9.07
N SER A 30 22.20 -13.64 -8.21
CA SER A 30 22.26 -15.07 -8.51
C SER A 30 20.88 -15.68 -8.85
N LEU A 31 19.84 -15.28 -8.07
CA LEU A 31 18.50 -15.76 -8.33
C LEU A 31 17.90 -15.13 -9.61
N ALA A 32 18.23 -13.88 -9.89
CA ALA A 32 17.81 -13.22 -11.12
C ALA A 32 18.41 -13.89 -12.36
N ILE A 33 19.69 -14.28 -12.34
CA ILE A 33 20.35 -15.03 -13.41
C ILE A 33 19.69 -16.40 -13.60
N ILE A 34 19.37 -17.11 -12.51
CA ILE A 34 18.70 -18.41 -12.58
C ILE A 34 17.30 -18.29 -13.18
N LEU A 35 16.57 -17.24 -12.82
CA LEU A 35 15.17 -17.06 -13.26
C LEU A 35 15.01 -16.48 -14.66
N TYR A 36 15.97 -15.68 -15.10
CA TYR A 36 15.85 -14.87 -16.31
C TYR A 36 17.00 -15.06 -17.30
N GLY A 37 18.00 -15.89 -16.97
CA GLY A 37 19.09 -16.37 -17.85
C GLY A 37 19.75 -15.29 -18.69
N ASP A 38 19.20 -15.06 -19.85
CA ASP A 38 19.78 -14.23 -20.91
C ASP A 38 19.45 -12.72 -20.80
N LEU A 39 18.81 -12.27 -19.71
CA LEU A 39 18.49 -10.84 -19.53
C LEU A 39 19.59 -10.11 -18.77
N ASP A 40 19.94 -8.92 -19.26
CA ASP A 40 20.79 -7.98 -18.54
C ASP A 40 20.09 -7.45 -17.28
N ILE A 41 20.85 -7.27 -16.21
CA ILE A 41 20.33 -6.80 -14.93
C ILE A 41 20.74 -5.35 -14.72
N SER A 42 19.72 -4.48 -14.63
CA SER A 42 19.89 -3.09 -14.22
C SER A 42 19.30 -2.87 -12.85
N ILE A 43 20.06 -2.26 -11.95
CA ILE A 43 19.63 -1.95 -10.58
C ILE A 43 19.37 -0.45 -10.50
N VAL A 44 18.18 -0.07 -10.00
CA VAL A 44 17.82 1.31 -9.68
C VAL A 44 17.94 1.46 -8.16
N ASP A 45 19.06 1.96 -7.68
CA ASP A 45 19.41 2.10 -6.26
C ASP A 45 19.34 3.55 -5.76
N GLU A 46 19.21 4.52 -6.67
CA GLU A 46 19.07 5.92 -6.33
C GLU A 46 17.61 6.38 -6.28
N LYS A 47 17.33 7.30 -5.39
CA LYS A 47 16.04 8.00 -5.32
C LYS A 47 16.13 9.33 -6.08
N PRO A 48 15.03 9.80 -6.70
CA PRO A 48 15.00 11.17 -7.24
C PRO A 48 15.40 12.19 -6.16
N ALA A 49 16.21 13.17 -6.53
CA ALA A 49 16.82 14.13 -5.62
C ALA A 49 15.80 14.91 -4.75
N ASP A 50 14.60 15.13 -5.24
CA ASP A 50 13.54 15.89 -4.57
C ASP A 50 12.69 15.05 -3.59
N ARG A 51 13.00 13.76 -3.38
CA ARG A 51 12.23 12.88 -2.51
C ARG A 51 12.75 12.88 -1.09
N LEU A 52 11.90 13.32 -0.15
CA LEU A 52 12.16 13.19 1.27
C LEU A 52 12.02 11.73 1.73
N PRO A 53 12.86 11.27 2.66
CA PRO A 53 12.68 9.96 3.29
C PRO A 53 11.34 9.88 4.02
N VAL A 54 10.61 8.77 3.84
CA VAL A 54 9.38 8.52 4.59
C VAL A 54 9.72 8.28 6.06
N LYS A 55 9.11 9.04 6.96
CA LYS A 55 9.25 8.85 8.41
C LYS A 55 8.36 7.69 8.85
N ASN A 56 8.95 6.72 9.56
CA ASN A 56 8.24 5.53 10.01
C ASN A 56 8.16 5.49 11.52
N CYS A 57 7.05 4.99 12.07
CA CYS A 57 6.94 4.63 13.48
C CYS A 57 6.14 3.34 13.63
N VAL A 58 6.45 2.59 14.70
CA VAL A 58 5.68 1.43 15.14
C VAL A 58 5.01 1.82 16.44
N VAL A 59 3.71 1.59 16.54
CA VAL A 59 2.88 1.96 17.67
C VAL A 59 1.96 0.78 18.05
N ASP A 60 1.42 0.81 19.25
CA ASP A 60 0.34 -0.09 19.67
C ASP A 60 -1.03 0.60 19.51
N ASP A 61 -2.10 -0.14 19.77
CA ASP A 61 -3.48 0.34 19.63
C ASP A 61 -3.82 1.50 20.61
N SER A 62 -3.13 1.62 21.73
CA SER A 62 -3.30 2.76 22.64
C SER A 62 -2.93 4.11 22.01
N TYR A 63 -2.08 4.06 20.97
CA TYR A 63 -1.66 5.25 20.23
C TYR A 63 -2.68 5.69 19.17
N ARG A 64 -3.72 4.89 18.90
CA ARG A 64 -4.67 5.09 17.79
C ARG A 64 -5.31 6.47 17.79
N THR A 65 -5.74 6.96 18.95
CA THR A 65 -6.33 8.31 19.08
C THR A 65 -5.36 9.41 18.66
N LYS A 66 -4.07 9.27 19.01
CA LYS A 66 -3.03 10.23 18.60
C LYS A 66 -2.76 10.15 17.11
N ALA A 67 -2.76 8.93 16.56
CA ALA A 67 -2.60 8.71 15.10
C ALA A 67 -3.75 9.36 14.32
N TYR A 68 -5.00 9.22 14.77
CA TYR A 68 -6.15 9.86 14.13
C TYR A 68 -6.07 11.38 14.19
N LYS A 69 -5.66 11.96 15.32
CA LYS A 69 -5.41 13.38 15.42
C LYS A 69 -4.35 13.85 14.43
N PHE A 70 -3.23 13.13 14.36
CA PHE A 70 -2.16 13.42 13.40
C PHE A 70 -2.66 13.37 11.94
N ILE A 71 -3.42 12.32 11.58
CA ILE A 71 -4.02 12.19 10.25
C ILE A 71 -4.97 13.37 9.97
N SER A 72 -5.81 13.74 10.94
CA SER A 72 -6.71 14.90 10.82
C SER A 72 -5.95 16.20 10.56
N ASP A 73 -4.84 16.41 11.27
CA ASP A 73 -4.00 17.59 11.10
C ASP A 73 -3.34 17.62 9.69
N GLU A 74 -2.93 16.47 9.16
CA GLU A 74 -2.41 16.37 7.80
C GLU A 74 -3.51 16.62 6.74
N ILE A 75 -4.73 16.12 6.96
CA ILE A 75 -5.88 16.37 6.08
C ILE A 75 -6.23 17.86 6.05
N LYS A 76 -6.20 18.55 7.19
CA LYS A 76 -6.41 20.02 7.27
C LYS A 76 -5.37 20.83 6.50
N LYS A 77 -4.18 20.27 6.28
CA LYS A 77 -3.15 20.84 5.40
C LYS A 77 -3.40 20.57 3.91
N GLY A 78 -4.47 19.81 3.58
CA GLY A 78 -4.84 19.43 2.22
C GLY A 78 -4.22 18.13 1.76
N HIS A 79 -3.60 17.34 2.65
CA HIS A 79 -3.06 16.02 2.33
C HIS A 79 -4.13 14.92 2.40
N GLN A 80 -3.78 13.73 1.94
CA GLN A 80 -4.63 12.54 1.97
C GLN A 80 -3.93 11.39 2.69
N ALA A 81 -4.71 10.42 3.17
CA ALA A 81 -4.18 9.27 3.89
C ALA A 81 -4.71 7.94 3.35
N TYR A 82 -3.86 6.91 3.40
CA TYR A 82 -4.25 5.52 3.27
C TYR A 82 -4.31 4.88 4.65
N ILE A 83 -5.34 4.07 4.92
CA ILE A 83 -5.39 3.19 6.07
C ILE A 83 -5.58 1.76 5.56
N ILE A 84 -4.61 0.91 5.83
CA ILE A 84 -4.61 -0.48 5.39
C ILE A 84 -4.92 -1.39 6.57
N CYS A 85 -5.99 -2.16 6.45
CA CYS A 85 -6.36 -3.18 7.42
C CYS A 85 -5.86 -4.55 6.95
N ALA A 86 -5.13 -5.29 7.79
CA ALA A 86 -4.73 -6.64 7.44
C ALA A 86 -5.97 -7.53 7.24
N MET A 87 -5.94 -8.38 6.21
CA MET A 87 -6.97 -9.42 6.05
C MET A 87 -6.85 -10.44 7.19
N ALA A 88 -7.96 -10.94 7.71
CA ALA A 88 -7.96 -12.16 8.51
C ALA A 88 -7.55 -13.35 7.62
N GLU A 89 -7.03 -14.43 8.21
CA GLU A 89 -6.57 -15.60 7.44
C GLU A 89 -7.63 -16.17 6.51
N GLU A 90 -7.21 -16.84 5.43
CA GLU A 90 -7.97 -17.22 4.22
C GLU A 90 -9.30 -17.96 4.44
N SER A 91 -9.62 -18.40 5.66
CA SER A 91 -10.84 -19.16 5.96
C SER A 91 -12.13 -18.32 6.04
N ASP A 92 -12.04 -16.98 6.18
CA ASP A 92 -13.21 -16.11 6.40
C ASP A 92 -13.20 -14.87 5.51
N ASN A 93 -13.50 -15.07 4.24
CA ASN A 93 -13.64 -13.95 3.28
C ASN A 93 -14.73 -12.92 3.68
N ASP A 94 -15.71 -13.32 4.49
CA ASP A 94 -16.78 -12.43 4.93
C ASP A 94 -16.35 -11.59 6.15
N SER A 95 -15.58 -12.16 7.07
CA SER A 95 -15.03 -11.43 8.24
C SER A 95 -14.10 -10.28 7.84
N ASN A 96 -13.39 -10.40 6.72
CA ASN A 96 -12.52 -9.34 6.20
C ASN A 96 -13.30 -8.14 5.64
N LEU A 97 -14.45 -8.40 5.03
CA LEU A 97 -15.35 -7.37 4.53
C LEU A 97 -15.97 -6.60 5.69
N GLU A 98 -16.50 -7.31 6.67
CA GLU A 98 -17.07 -6.73 7.88
C GLU A 98 -16.03 -5.88 8.62
N ASN A 99 -14.80 -6.38 8.77
CA ASN A 99 -13.72 -5.64 9.43
C ASN A 99 -13.38 -4.30 8.76
N VAL A 100 -13.38 -4.21 7.42
CA VAL A 100 -13.10 -2.95 6.73
C VAL A 100 -14.26 -1.98 6.80
N VAL A 101 -15.48 -2.48 6.61
CA VAL A 101 -16.70 -1.66 6.70
C VAL A 101 -16.87 -1.14 8.10
N ASP A 102 -16.77 -2.01 9.12
CA ASP A 102 -16.87 -1.64 10.52
C ASP A 102 -15.77 -0.67 10.93
N PHE A 103 -14.54 -0.91 10.49
CA PHE A 103 -13.44 0.00 10.76
C PHE A 103 -13.70 1.37 10.12
N SER A 104 -14.17 1.40 8.87
CA SER A 104 -14.51 2.64 8.18
C SER A 104 -15.63 3.39 8.89
N ASN A 105 -16.66 2.71 9.38
CA ASN A 105 -17.76 3.32 10.12
C ASN A 105 -17.28 3.92 11.46
N LYS A 106 -16.50 3.16 12.24
CA LYS A 106 -15.89 3.66 13.48
C LYS A 106 -14.97 4.86 13.22
N LEU A 107 -14.25 4.84 12.11
CA LEU A 107 -13.39 5.95 11.73
C LEU A 107 -14.20 7.20 11.35
N LYS A 108 -15.34 7.05 10.66
CA LYS A 108 -16.28 8.14 10.35
C LYS A 108 -16.87 8.76 11.62
N GLU A 109 -17.19 7.95 12.62
CA GLU A 109 -17.64 8.44 13.94
C GLU A 109 -16.53 9.23 14.67
N ALA A 110 -15.29 8.74 14.59
CA ALA A 110 -14.14 9.40 15.21
C ALA A 110 -13.68 10.68 14.47
N MET A 111 -13.96 10.77 13.19
CA MET A 111 -13.52 11.86 12.30
C MET A 111 -14.67 12.34 11.40
N PRO A 112 -15.74 12.94 11.94
CA PRO A 112 -16.99 13.22 11.21
C PRO A 112 -16.84 14.27 10.10
N GLU A 113 -15.83 15.13 10.17
CA GLU A 113 -15.57 16.16 9.15
C GLU A 113 -14.72 15.65 7.98
N THR A 114 -14.32 14.37 8.00
CA THR A 114 -13.40 13.78 7.04
C THR A 114 -14.16 12.92 6.04
N ARG A 115 -13.86 13.08 4.75
CA ARG A 115 -14.45 12.28 3.68
C ARG A 115 -13.71 10.94 3.58
N ILE A 116 -14.35 9.89 4.07
CA ILE A 116 -13.76 8.55 4.18
C ILE A 116 -14.49 7.60 3.25
N GLU A 117 -13.73 6.95 2.38
CA GLU A 117 -14.19 5.85 1.53
C GLU A 117 -13.41 4.57 1.86
N TYR A 118 -14.02 3.43 1.55
CA TYR A 118 -13.35 2.14 1.73
C TYR A 118 -13.31 1.35 0.44
N LEU A 119 -12.33 0.44 0.35
CA LEU A 119 -12.11 -0.40 -0.81
C LEU A 119 -11.71 -1.81 -0.38
N HIS A 120 -12.37 -2.83 -0.96
CA HIS A 120 -12.06 -4.23 -0.67
C HIS A 120 -12.07 -5.10 -1.93
N GLY A 121 -11.48 -6.31 -1.82
CA GLY A 121 -11.27 -7.22 -2.94
C GLY A 121 -12.53 -7.61 -3.71
N LYS A 122 -13.68 -7.79 -3.02
CA LYS A 122 -14.95 -8.24 -3.62
C LYS A 122 -15.72 -7.16 -4.39
N MET A 123 -15.33 -5.89 -4.33
CA MET A 123 -15.97 -4.82 -5.10
C MET A 123 -15.80 -5.02 -6.60
N LYS A 124 -16.81 -4.62 -7.37
CA LYS A 124 -16.74 -4.65 -8.84
C LYS A 124 -15.64 -3.70 -9.35
N PRO A 125 -14.93 -4.04 -10.43
CA PRO A 125 -13.85 -3.20 -10.96
C PRO A 125 -14.27 -1.76 -11.23
N ALA A 126 -15.48 -1.54 -11.76
CA ALA A 126 -16.00 -0.20 -12.04
C ALA A 126 -16.12 0.65 -10.76
N GLU A 127 -16.59 0.05 -9.67
CA GLU A 127 -16.72 0.73 -8.37
C GLU A 127 -15.34 1.04 -7.76
N LYS A 128 -14.42 0.09 -7.80
CA LYS A 128 -13.02 0.32 -7.37
C LYS A 128 -12.39 1.48 -8.12
N ASN A 129 -12.56 1.52 -9.45
CA ASN A 129 -12.03 2.60 -10.27
C ASN A 129 -12.66 3.94 -9.90
N ARG A 130 -13.99 3.99 -9.70
CA ARG A 130 -14.68 5.21 -9.27
C ARG A 130 -14.11 5.75 -7.95
N ILE A 131 -14.00 4.89 -6.92
CA ILE A 131 -13.46 5.30 -5.61
C ILE A 131 -12.01 5.79 -5.73
N MET A 132 -11.20 5.11 -6.52
CA MET A 132 -9.81 5.51 -6.75
C MET A 132 -9.70 6.84 -7.50
N ASP A 133 -10.58 7.08 -8.48
CA ASP A 133 -10.65 8.34 -9.22
C ASP A 133 -11.07 9.50 -8.29
N GLU A 134 -12.06 9.29 -7.41
CA GLU A 134 -12.48 10.27 -6.42
C GLU A 134 -11.35 10.58 -5.43
N PHE A 135 -10.60 9.57 -5.01
CA PHE A 135 -9.43 9.76 -4.17
C PHE A 135 -8.32 10.52 -4.91
N ALA A 136 -8.03 10.19 -6.16
CA ALA A 136 -7.04 10.90 -6.97
C ALA A 136 -7.41 12.37 -7.23
N LYS A 137 -8.72 12.66 -7.38
CA LYS A 137 -9.27 14.02 -7.54
C LYS A 137 -9.38 14.80 -6.23
N ARG A 138 -8.97 14.24 -5.10
CA ARG A 138 -9.07 14.84 -3.76
C ARG A 138 -10.50 15.04 -3.25
N ASN A 139 -11.47 14.28 -3.77
CA ASN A 139 -12.85 14.26 -3.28
C ASN A 139 -13.01 13.35 -2.05
N THR A 140 -12.01 12.54 -1.76
CA THR A 140 -11.89 11.65 -0.59
C THR A 140 -10.60 11.97 0.14
N ASP A 141 -10.64 12.08 1.46
CA ASP A 141 -9.49 12.43 2.29
C ASP A 141 -8.76 11.19 2.82
N ILE A 142 -9.52 10.17 3.20
CA ILE A 142 -8.98 8.89 3.68
C ILE A 142 -9.54 7.74 2.84
N LEU A 143 -8.64 6.89 2.36
CA LEU A 143 -9.00 5.62 1.73
C LEU A 143 -8.62 4.45 2.63
N VAL A 144 -9.63 3.74 3.13
CA VAL A 144 -9.46 2.51 3.91
C VAL A 144 -9.48 1.30 2.98
N SER A 145 -8.53 0.37 3.12
CA SER A 145 -8.46 -0.82 2.24
C SER A 145 -7.98 -2.07 2.98
N THR A 146 -8.41 -3.25 2.53
CA THR A 146 -7.94 -4.54 3.07
C THR A 146 -6.62 -5.00 2.50
N THR A 147 -6.31 -4.63 1.28
CA THR A 147 -5.11 -5.07 0.57
C THR A 147 -4.34 -3.86 0.08
N VAL A 148 -3.09 -4.12 -0.26
CA VAL A 148 -2.33 -3.19 -1.10
C VAL A 148 -3.24 -2.83 -2.25
N VAL A 149 -3.60 -1.57 -2.36
CA VAL A 149 -4.32 -1.07 -3.52
C VAL A 149 -3.45 -1.39 -4.72
N GLU A 150 -3.73 -2.51 -5.37
CA GLU A 150 -3.00 -3.00 -6.57
C GLU A 150 -3.21 -2.08 -7.76
N VAL A 151 -4.10 -1.10 -7.59
CA VAL A 151 -4.39 -0.09 -8.59
C VAL A 151 -3.18 0.81 -8.72
N GLY A 152 -2.53 0.76 -9.87
CA GLY A 152 -1.32 1.51 -10.21
C GLY A 152 -1.51 3.03 -10.26
N ILE A 153 -2.51 3.59 -9.57
CA ILE A 153 -2.78 5.02 -9.51
C ILE A 153 -1.75 5.66 -8.58
N ASN A 154 -1.05 6.62 -9.12
CA ASN A 154 -0.12 7.46 -8.37
C ASN A 154 -0.89 8.62 -7.74
N VAL A 155 -0.94 8.68 -6.40
CA VAL A 155 -1.56 9.79 -5.65
C VAL A 155 -0.46 10.51 -4.85
N PRO A 156 0.24 11.48 -5.45
CA PRO A 156 1.37 12.16 -4.78
C PRO A 156 0.96 12.92 -3.52
N ASN A 157 -0.33 13.30 -3.43
CA ASN A 157 -0.91 14.02 -2.30
C ASN A 157 -1.21 13.13 -1.08
N ALA A 158 -1.15 11.80 -1.22
CA ALA A 158 -1.28 10.87 -0.10
C ALA A 158 0.06 10.80 0.64
N THR A 159 0.16 11.53 1.74
CA THR A 159 1.38 11.67 2.53
C THR A 159 1.39 10.77 3.76
N VAL A 160 0.24 10.25 4.17
CA VAL A 160 0.16 9.37 5.35
C VAL A 160 -0.31 7.98 4.94
N MET A 161 0.41 6.97 5.44
CA MET A 161 0.04 5.57 5.40
C MET A 161 -0.08 5.05 6.83
N MET A 162 -1.23 4.49 7.21
CA MET A 162 -1.40 3.77 8.47
C MET A 162 -1.71 2.30 8.16
N VAL A 163 -1.01 1.39 8.79
CA VAL A 163 -1.21 -0.06 8.62
C VAL A 163 -1.65 -0.64 9.95
N ILE A 164 -2.86 -1.15 9.99
CA ILE A 164 -3.48 -1.78 11.16
C ILE A 164 -3.11 -3.27 11.20
N ASN A 165 -2.74 -3.77 12.37
CA ASN A 165 -2.26 -5.15 12.58
C ASN A 165 -1.08 -5.46 11.64
N ALA A 166 -0.07 -4.59 11.66
CA ALA A 166 1.08 -4.65 10.78
C ALA A 166 1.86 -5.97 10.88
N GLU A 167 1.81 -6.66 12.03
CA GLU A 167 2.41 -7.97 12.25
C GLU A 167 1.89 -9.07 11.32
N ARG A 168 0.72 -8.87 10.72
CA ARG A 168 0.13 -9.81 9.74
C ARG A 168 0.68 -9.65 8.33
N PHE A 169 1.44 -8.59 8.08
CA PHE A 169 2.11 -8.38 6.81
C PHE A 169 3.55 -8.86 6.89
N GLY A 170 4.04 -9.55 5.86
CA GLY A 170 5.48 -9.79 5.75
C GLY A 170 6.24 -8.47 5.46
N LEU A 171 7.53 -8.41 5.82
CA LEU A 171 8.38 -7.23 5.62
C LEU A 171 8.35 -6.69 4.19
N ALA A 172 8.36 -7.58 3.19
CA ALA A 172 8.26 -7.18 1.78
C ALA A 172 6.92 -6.47 1.48
N GLY A 173 5.82 -6.94 2.08
CA GLY A 173 4.50 -6.30 1.98
C GLY A 173 4.48 -4.92 2.62
N LEU A 174 5.00 -4.79 3.84
CA LEU A 174 5.11 -3.50 4.54
C LEU A 174 6.00 -2.52 3.76
N HIS A 175 7.09 -3.00 3.18
CA HIS A 175 7.96 -2.18 2.35
C HIS A 175 7.24 -1.67 1.08
N GLN A 176 6.42 -2.50 0.43
CA GLN A 176 5.60 -2.11 -0.72
C GLN A 176 4.54 -1.09 -0.33
N LEU A 177 3.87 -1.27 0.83
CA LEU A 177 2.90 -0.31 1.36
C LEU A 177 3.56 1.04 1.63
N ARG A 178 4.68 1.06 2.34
CA ARG A 178 5.45 2.28 2.57
C ARG A 178 5.80 3.01 1.27
N GLY A 179 6.12 2.27 0.21
CA GLY A 179 6.42 2.82 -1.12
C GLY A 179 5.22 3.43 -1.85
N ARG A 180 4.01 3.35 -1.30
CA ARG A 180 2.83 4.01 -1.87
C ARG A 180 2.70 5.48 -1.46
N VAL A 181 3.33 5.89 -0.37
CA VAL A 181 3.48 7.29 0.05
C VAL A 181 4.90 7.79 -0.23
N GLY A 182 5.16 9.07 -0.06
CA GLY A 182 6.46 9.67 -0.37
C GLY A 182 6.74 9.79 -1.86
N ARG A 183 5.69 9.98 -2.65
CA ARG A 183 5.80 10.15 -4.11
C ARG A 183 5.77 11.61 -4.54
N GLY A 184 5.41 12.50 -3.64
CA GLY A 184 5.44 13.95 -3.79
C GLY A 184 6.70 14.57 -3.19
N LYS A 185 6.71 15.92 -3.11
CA LYS A 185 7.77 16.70 -2.47
C LYS A 185 7.54 16.88 -0.96
N GLU A 186 6.32 16.61 -0.49
CA GLU A 186 5.93 16.77 0.90
C GLU A 186 6.44 15.62 1.77
N GLN A 187 6.70 15.94 3.05
CA GLN A 187 7.10 14.92 4.01
C GLN A 187 6.00 13.88 4.17
N SER A 188 6.35 12.62 4.05
CA SER A 188 5.42 11.52 4.19
C SER A 188 5.73 10.65 5.40
N TYR A 189 4.69 10.00 5.91
CA TYR A 189 4.70 9.27 7.17
C TYR A 189 4.09 7.88 6.98
N CYS A 190 4.66 6.89 7.64
CA CYS A 190 4.11 5.55 7.69
C CYS A 190 4.00 5.09 9.15
N ILE A 191 2.78 4.81 9.59
CA ILE A 191 2.45 4.40 10.95
C ILE A 191 2.09 2.91 10.90
N PHE A 192 2.88 2.07 11.54
CA PHE A 192 2.62 0.65 11.68
C PHE A 192 2.02 0.38 13.07
N GLU A 193 0.75 0.02 13.11
CA GLU A 193 0.10 -0.40 14.36
C GLU A 193 0.28 -1.91 14.53
N SER A 194 0.84 -2.31 15.67
CA SER A 194 1.06 -3.71 16.00
C SER A 194 0.94 -3.94 17.51
N ASN A 195 0.13 -4.91 17.89
CA ASN A 195 -0.08 -5.33 19.28
C ASN A 195 0.77 -6.54 19.67
N THR A 196 1.68 -6.96 18.79
CA THR A 196 2.58 -8.08 19.14
C THR A 196 3.53 -7.72 20.28
N LYS A 197 3.71 -8.66 21.20
CA LYS A 197 4.72 -8.57 22.27
C LYS A 197 6.09 -9.03 21.79
N ASN A 198 6.19 -9.60 20.60
CA ASN A 198 7.45 -10.10 20.03
C ASN A 198 8.35 -8.93 19.60
N LYS A 199 9.51 -8.79 20.22
CA LYS A 199 10.48 -7.73 19.92
C LYS A 199 10.99 -7.81 18.48
N VAL A 200 11.22 -9.01 17.95
CA VAL A 200 11.70 -9.23 16.58
C VAL A 200 10.74 -8.71 15.50
N THR A 201 9.47 -8.63 15.82
CA THR A 201 8.46 -8.10 14.87
C THR A 201 8.40 -6.57 14.89
N LYS A 202 8.99 -5.92 15.90
CA LYS A 202 9.00 -4.45 16.06
C LYS A 202 10.25 -3.78 15.49
N GLU A 203 11.29 -4.53 15.20
CA GLU A 203 12.53 -4.08 14.54
C GLU A 203 12.39 -4.13 13.01
#